data_1beead830412f45611ebdbd4cecdc548
#
_entry.id   1beead830412f45611ebdbd4cecdc548
#
_cell.length_a   1.000
_cell.length_b   1.000
_cell.length_c   1.000
_cell.angle_alpha   90.00
_cell.angle_beta   90.00
_cell.angle_gamma   90.00
#
_symmetry.space_group_name_H-M   'P 1'
#
loop_
_entity.id
_entity.type
_entity.pdbx_description
1 polymer ?
#
loop_
_entity_poly.entity_id
_entity_poly.type
_entity_poly.pdbx_seq_one_letter_code
_entity_poly.pdbx_strand_id
1 'polypeptide(L)'
;PFVTQVAETQEQAEEIMEICDGLFLTGGDDVNPALYGEEKLECCGRFNERRDKSDMLFLKAALKLGKPILAICRGSQIVNVYYGGTLYQDIKTQFKTDITHQDFKREHFNAYGVDNSAHRIKIQKGSPLYMIVGDDETGINSLHHQGVKDLGKNLVVQASAPDGMVESFYLDSDEQYLRAYQWHPEFQDDNLVKDAIVTDFLSECLINRENKL
;
A
#
# COMPACT_ATOMS: atom_id res chain seq x y z
N PRO A 1 3.13 -2.83 -18.10
CA PRO A 1 2.12 -3.31 -17.16
C PRO A 1 0.85 -3.74 -17.92
N PHE A 2 0.09 -4.67 -17.34
CA PHE A 2 -1.23 -5.04 -17.81
C PHE A 2 -2.19 -5.22 -16.62
N VAL A 3 -3.47 -4.98 -16.85
CA VAL A 3 -4.52 -5.19 -15.86
C VAL A 3 -5.05 -6.60 -16.03
N THR A 4 -5.00 -7.38 -14.95
CA THR A 4 -5.51 -8.76 -14.98
C THR A 4 -7.01 -8.80 -14.73
N GLN A 5 -7.65 -9.89 -15.13
CA GLN A 5 -8.97 -10.22 -14.64
C GLN A 5 -8.91 -10.67 -13.17
N VAL A 6 -10.07 -10.69 -12.50
CA VAL A 6 -10.22 -11.20 -11.13
C VAL A 6 -9.90 -12.69 -11.11
N ALA A 7 -9.02 -13.15 -10.22
CA ALA A 7 -8.78 -14.57 -10.00
C ALA A 7 -9.86 -15.15 -9.07
N GLU A 8 -10.38 -16.32 -9.42
CA GLU A 8 -11.37 -17.03 -8.62
C GLU A 8 -10.76 -18.16 -7.81
N THR A 9 -9.61 -18.69 -8.27
CA THR A 9 -8.86 -19.78 -7.63
C THR A 9 -7.39 -19.44 -7.47
N GLN A 10 -6.70 -20.17 -6.59
CA GLN A 10 -5.26 -20.00 -6.37
C GLN A 10 -4.45 -20.34 -7.62
N GLU A 11 -4.86 -21.39 -8.35
CA GLU A 11 -4.22 -21.84 -9.58
C GLU A 11 -4.24 -20.74 -10.66
N GLN A 12 -5.40 -20.08 -10.85
CA GLN A 12 -5.52 -18.96 -11.79
C GLN A 12 -4.60 -17.79 -11.42
N ALA A 13 -4.50 -17.47 -10.12
CA ALA A 13 -3.61 -16.42 -9.68
C ALA A 13 -2.13 -16.80 -9.89
N GLU A 14 -1.76 -18.06 -9.64
CA GLU A 14 -0.40 -18.56 -9.86
C GLU A 14 -0.02 -18.56 -11.35
N GLU A 15 -0.87 -19.09 -12.24
CA GLU A 15 -0.66 -19.06 -13.69
C GLU A 15 -0.43 -17.64 -14.23
N ILE A 16 -1.20 -16.66 -13.75
CA ILE A 16 -1.01 -15.26 -14.13
C ILE A 16 0.30 -14.71 -13.55
N MET A 17 0.61 -15.02 -12.29
CA MET A 17 1.83 -14.51 -11.64
C MET A 17 3.11 -15.16 -12.19
N GLU A 18 3.06 -16.36 -12.78
CA GLU A 18 4.20 -16.99 -13.45
C GLU A 18 4.73 -16.16 -14.62
N ILE A 19 3.83 -15.53 -15.39
CA ILE A 19 4.20 -14.68 -16.53
C ILE A 19 4.47 -13.22 -16.17
N CYS A 20 4.26 -12.83 -14.89
CA CYS A 20 4.52 -11.49 -14.39
C CYS A 20 5.90 -11.40 -13.72
N ASP A 21 6.51 -10.22 -13.78
CA ASP A 21 7.76 -9.92 -13.08
C ASP A 21 7.54 -9.33 -11.68
N GLY A 22 6.34 -8.84 -11.39
CA GLY A 22 5.94 -8.30 -10.10
C GLY A 22 4.42 -8.11 -9.99
N LEU A 23 3.94 -7.85 -8.78
CA LEU A 23 2.54 -7.59 -8.45
C LEU A 23 2.36 -6.13 -8.02
N PHE A 24 1.41 -5.42 -8.64
CA PHE A 24 0.98 -4.10 -8.21
C PHE A 24 -0.48 -4.15 -7.72
N LEU A 25 -0.68 -4.01 -6.42
CA LEU A 25 -2.00 -3.89 -5.79
C LEU A 25 -2.42 -2.42 -5.72
N THR A 26 -3.49 -2.08 -6.42
CA THR A 26 -3.94 -0.69 -6.57
C THR A 26 -4.93 -0.25 -5.49
N GLY A 27 -5.19 1.06 -5.40
CA GLY A 27 -6.26 1.65 -4.60
C GLY A 27 -7.67 1.18 -4.97
N GLY A 28 -8.69 1.59 -4.22
CA GLY A 28 -10.09 1.24 -4.47
C GLY A 28 -11.01 1.40 -3.27
N ASP A 29 -12.19 0.75 -3.33
CA ASP A 29 -13.19 0.69 -2.26
C ASP A 29 -12.62 0.06 -0.98
N ASP A 30 -13.34 0.09 0.12
CA ASP A 30 -12.91 -0.44 1.42
C ASP A 30 -12.55 -1.94 1.37
N VAL A 31 -11.79 -2.38 2.35
CA VAL A 31 -11.54 -3.80 2.62
C VAL A 31 -12.66 -4.33 3.52
N ASN A 32 -13.21 -5.52 3.19
CA ASN A 32 -14.26 -6.15 3.99
C ASN A 32 -13.77 -6.44 5.42
N PRO A 33 -14.41 -5.87 6.46
CA PRO A 33 -14.03 -6.07 7.85
C PRO A 33 -14.00 -7.53 8.31
N ALA A 34 -14.80 -8.40 7.71
CA ALA A 34 -14.79 -9.83 8.01
C ALA A 34 -13.41 -10.49 7.75
N LEU A 35 -12.57 -9.92 6.87
CA LEU A 35 -11.23 -10.43 6.59
C LEU A 35 -10.25 -10.25 7.75
N TYR A 36 -10.50 -9.29 8.63
CA TYR A 36 -9.70 -9.05 9.84
C TYR A 36 -10.51 -9.27 11.14
N GLY A 37 -11.60 -10.06 11.04
CA GLY A 37 -12.36 -10.55 12.20
C GLY A 37 -13.25 -9.51 12.87
N GLU A 38 -13.59 -8.42 12.20
CA GLU A 38 -14.49 -7.38 12.71
C GLU A 38 -15.83 -7.41 11.98
N GLU A 39 -16.89 -6.96 12.67
CA GLU A 39 -18.19 -6.69 12.05
C GLU A 39 -18.14 -5.36 11.29
N LYS A 40 -18.93 -5.27 10.21
CA LYS A 40 -19.08 -4.02 9.47
C LYS A 40 -19.74 -2.94 10.33
N LEU A 41 -19.05 -1.83 10.54
CA LEU A 41 -19.59 -0.64 11.18
C LEU A 41 -20.39 0.22 10.18
N GLU A 42 -21.27 1.08 10.71
CA GLU A 42 -22.06 2.00 9.88
C GLU A 42 -21.17 2.96 9.06
N CYS A 43 -20.02 3.35 9.60
CA CYS A 43 -19.05 4.23 8.96
C CYS A 43 -18.21 3.55 7.87
N CYS A 44 -18.22 2.21 7.77
CA CYS A 44 -17.54 1.47 6.71
C CYS A 44 -18.27 1.67 5.38
N GLY A 45 -17.52 1.99 4.34
CA GLY A 45 -18.03 2.21 2.99
C GLY A 45 -18.41 0.92 2.26
N ARG A 46 -18.37 0.98 0.94
CA ARG A 46 -18.59 -0.20 0.10
C ARG A 46 -17.32 -1.00 0.00
N PHE A 47 -17.44 -2.31 -0.03
CA PHE A 47 -16.36 -3.23 -0.35
C PHE A 47 -16.82 -4.25 -1.40
N ASN A 48 -15.88 -4.89 -2.06
CA ASN A 48 -16.12 -5.86 -3.10
C ASN A 48 -15.44 -7.19 -2.74
N GLU A 49 -16.22 -8.14 -2.20
CA GLU A 49 -15.71 -9.45 -1.74
C GLU A 49 -14.98 -10.23 -2.83
N ARG A 50 -15.42 -10.10 -4.08
CA ARG A 50 -14.77 -10.77 -5.21
C ARG A 50 -13.38 -10.20 -5.46
N ARG A 51 -13.22 -8.88 -5.34
CA ARG A 51 -11.92 -8.21 -5.44
C ARG A 51 -11.03 -8.54 -4.24
N ASP A 52 -11.61 -8.52 -3.03
CA ASP A 52 -10.89 -8.87 -1.80
C ASP A 52 -10.29 -10.27 -1.91
N LYS A 53 -11.12 -11.27 -2.31
CA LYS A 53 -10.67 -12.64 -2.56
C LYS A 53 -9.57 -12.70 -3.61
N SER A 54 -9.75 -12.03 -4.73
CA SER A 54 -8.78 -12.03 -5.82
C SER A 54 -7.44 -11.42 -5.42
N ASP A 55 -7.46 -10.26 -4.74
CA ASP A 55 -6.23 -9.60 -4.29
C ASP A 55 -5.46 -10.49 -3.28
N MET A 56 -6.18 -11.19 -2.37
CA MET A 56 -5.58 -12.18 -1.46
C MET A 56 -4.95 -13.37 -2.21
N LEU A 57 -5.60 -13.86 -3.28
CA LEU A 57 -5.05 -14.94 -4.11
C LEU A 57 -3.80 -14.51 -4.86
N PHE A 58 -3.82 -13.32 -5.47
CA PHE A 58 -2.64 -12.77 -6.15
C PHE A 58 -1.49 -12.50 -5.18
N LEU A 59 -1.78 -11.93 -4.01
CA LEU A 59 -0.76 -11.70 -2.98
C LEU A 59 -0.09 -13.01 -2.56
N LYS A 60 -0.89 -14.05 -2.29
CA LYS A 60 -0.38 -15.39 -1.96
C LYS A 60 0.44 -16.00 -3.09
N ALA A 61 0.01 -15.84 -4.35
CA ALA A 61 0.73 -16.34 -5.52
C ALA A 61 2.07 -15.61 -5.70
N ALA A 62 2.08 -14.27 -5.57
CA ALA A 62 3.28 -13.46 -5.68
C ALA A 62 4.31 -13.84 -4.60
N LEU A 63 3.89 -13.99 -3.35
CA LEU A 63 4.76 -14.42 -2.25
C LEU A 63 5.33 -15.82 -2.48
N LYS A 64 4.49 -16.78 -2.92
CA LYS A 64 4.93 -18.16 -3.24
C LYS A 64 5.99 -18.19 -4.35
N LEU A 65 5.87 -17.31 -5.34
CA LEU A 65 6.76 -17.24 -6.50
C LEU A 65 7.93 -16.25 -6.31
N GLY A 66 8.06 -15.64 -5.12
CA GLY A 66 9.10 -14.66 -4.82
C GLY A 66 9.04 -13.42 -5.71
N LYS A 67 7.82 -13.01 -6.15
CA LYS A 67 7.64 -11.83 -6.99
C LYS A 67 7.65 -10.55 -6.16
N PRO A 68 8.32 -9.48 -6.60
CA PRO A 68 8.22 -8.16 -5.97
C PRO A 68 6.78 -7.67 -5.89
N ILE A 69 6.43 -7.02 -4.78
CA ILE A 69 5.07 -6.53 -4.50
C ILE A 69 5.13 -5.05 -4.16
N LEU A 70 4.37 -4.25 -4.92
CA LEU A 70 4.06 -2.85 -4.62
C LEU A 70 2.57 -2.74 -4.30
N ALA A 71 2.22 -2.10 -3.18
CA ALA A 71 0.85 -1.98 -2.72
C ALA A 71 0.51 -0.51 -2.39
N ILE A 72 -0.55 0.03 -3.00
CA ILE A 72 -0.96 1.43 -2.87
C ILE A 72 -2.37 1.51 -2.27
N CYS A 73 -2.56 2.38 -1.27
CA CYS A 73 -3.82 2.72 -0.63
C CYS A 73 -4.57 1.45 -0.16
N ARG A 74 -5.69 1.09 -0.78
CA ARG A 74 -6.40 -0.17 -0.47
C ARG A 74 -5.48 -1.40 -0.60
N GLY A 75 -4.56 -1.41 -1.58
CA GLY A 75 -3.58 -2.48 -1.72
C GLY A 75 -2.71 -2.65 -0.47
N SER A 76 -2.26 -1.55 0.15
CA SER A 76 -1.52 -1.61 1.41
C SER A 76 -2.37 -2.19 2.55
N GLN A 77 -3.64 -1.84 2.61
CA GLN A 77 -4.58 -2.35 3.61
C GLN A 77 -4.81 -3.87 3.46
N ILE A 78 -4.97 -4.37 2.23
CA ILE A 78 -5.05 -5.81 1.94
C ILE A 78 -3.78 -6.54 2.39
N VAL A 79 -2.61 -5.98 2.12
CA VAL A 79 -1.33 -6.55 2.60
C VAL A 79 -1.31 -6.62 4.12
N ASN A 80 -1.68 -5.53 4.81
CA ASN A 80 -1.73 -5.52 6.27
C ASN A 80 -2.65 -6.62 6.82
N VAL A 81 -3.85 -6.75 6.26
CA VAL A 81 -4.84 -7.78 6.65
C VAL A 81 -4.32 -9.20 6.35
N TYR A 82 -3.66 -9.42 5.22
CA TYR A 82 -3.06 -10.70 4.87
C TYR A 82 -2.03 -11.16 5.91
N TYR A 83 -1.25 -10.24 6.46
CA TYR A 83 -0.28 -10.50 7.53
C TYR A 83 -0.90 -10.51 8.93
N GLY A 84 -2.23 -10.48 9.04
CA GLY A 84 -2.98 -10.59 10.30
C GLY A 84 -3.13 -9.27 11.05
N GLY A 85 -2.93 -8.15 10.39
CA GLY A 85 -3.22 -6.83 10.93
C GLY A 85 -4.70 -6.47 10.81
N THR A 86 -5.09 -5.35 11.42
CA THR A 86 -6.46 -4.82 11.42
C THR A 86 -6.50 -3.38 10.87
N LEU A 87 -7.70 -2.88 10.59
CA LEU A 87 -7.90 -1.54 10.03
C LEU A 87 -8.86 -0.72 10.90
N TYR A 88 -8.65 0.58 10.97
CA TYR A 88 -9.73 1.51 11.23
C TYR A 88 -10.66 1.52 10.02
N GLN A 89 -11.94 1.20 10.23
CA GLN A 89 -12.94 1.22 9.16
C GLN A 89 -13.28 2.65 8.73
N ASP A 90 -13.09 3.62 9.63
CA ASP A 90 -13.12 5.04 9.35
C ASP A 90 -12.27 5.80 10.38
N ILE A 91 -11.20 6.41 9.91
CA ILE A 91 -10.24 7.14 10.75
C ILE A 91 -10.95 8.24 11.55
N LYS A 92 -11.84 8.99 10.89
CA LYS A 92 -12.52 10.13 11.52
C LYS A 92 -13.35 9.75 12.74
N THR A 93 -13.97 8.57 12.72
CA THR A 93 -14.85 8.12 13.82
C THR A 93 -14.13 7.27 14.86
N GLN A 94 -13.09 6.54 14.47
CA GLN A 94 -12.44 5.57 15.33
C GLN A 94 -11.06 6.01 15.85
N PHE A 95 -10.43 6.97 15.18
CA PHE A 95 -9.09 7.47 15.53
C PHE A 95 -9.16 8.95 15.88
N LYS A 96 -8.66 9.33 17.05
CA LYS A 96 -8.71 10.71 17.53
C LYS A 96 -7.57 11.51 16.88
N THR A 97 -7.89 12.28 15.84
CA THR A 97 -6.92 13.11 15.10
C THR A 97 -7.55 14.40 14.62
N ASP A 98 -6.74 15.44 14.50
CA ASP A 98 -7.08 16.69 13.82
C ASP A 98 -6.58 16.73 12.37
N ILE A 99 -5.86 15.67 11.93
CA ILE A 99 -5.36 15.54 10.56
C ILE A 99 -6.47 14.99 9.66
N THR A 100 -6.61 15.58 8.49
CA THR A 100 -7.55 15.10 7.47
C THR A 100 -6.85 14.09 6.57
N HIS A 101 -7.22 12.81 6.70
CA HIS A 101 -6.72 11.72 5.83
C HIS A 101 -7.57 11.50 4.56
N GLN A 102 -8.72 12.15 4.47
CA GLN A 102 -9.59 12.13 3.30
C GLN A 102 -9.71 13.54 2.72
N ASP A 103 -8.66 13.98 2.05
CA ASP A 103 -8.57 15.32 1.47
C ASP A 103 -8.72 15.26 -0.05
N PHE A 104 -9.90 15.66 -0.55
CA PHE A 104 -10.22 15.70 -1.97
C PHE A 104 -9.95 17.05 -2.63
N LYS A 105 -9.21 17.95 -2.00
CA LYS A 105 -8.84 19.21 -2.63
C LYS A 105 -7.87 18.95 -3.78
N ARG A 106 -8.28 19.39 -4.98
CA ARG A 106 -7.55 19.12 -6.21
C ARG A 106 -6.10 19.61 -6.20
N GLU A 107 -5.85 20.71 -5.49
CA GLU A 107 -4.51 21.26 -5.28
C GLU A 107 -3.57 20.33 -4.50
N HIS A 108 -4.13 19.44 -3.64
CA HIS A 108 -3.38 18.49 -2.85
C HIS A 108 -3.18 17.13 -3.57
N PHE A 109 -3.88 16.89 -4.69
CA PHE A 109 -3.65 15.69 -5.49
C PHE A 109 -2.28 15.72 -6.17
N ASN A 110 -1.92 16.88 -6.71
CA ASN A 110 -0.65 17.10 -7.41
C ASN A 110 0.36 17.73 -6.45
N ALA A 111 0.40 17.27 -5.18
CA ALA A 111 1.27 17.84 -4.17
C ALA A 111 2.74 17.81 -4.64
N TYR A 112 3.19 18.97 -5.13
CA TYR A 112 4.58 19.24 -5.43
C TYR A 112 5.18 20.03 -4.29
N GLY A 113 6.10 19.41 -3.56
CA GLY A 113 6.73 20.04 -2.40
C GLY A 113 5.84 20.07 -1.15
N VAL A 114 6.42 20.57 -0.07
CA VAL A 114 5.85 20.54 1.28
C VAL A 114 4.59 21.41 1.40
N ASP A 115 4.50 22.47 0.61
CA ASP A 115 3.49 23.53 0.78
C ASP A 115 2.12 23.16 0.18
N ASN A 116 2.04 22.16 -0.70
CA ASN A 116 0.80 21.74 -1.37
C ASN A 116 0.35 20.31 -0.99
N SER A 117 0.93 19.72 0.05
CA SER A 117 0.55 18.40 0.53
C SER A 117 -0.71 18.42 1.39
N ALA A 118 -1.46 17.32 1.44
CA ALA A 118 -2.55 17.15 2.39
C ALA A 118 -2.00 17.17 3.82
N HIS A 119 -0.91 16.43 4.04
CA HIS A 119 -0.11 16.50 5.27
C HIS A 119 1.33 15.98 5.02
N ARG A 120 2.18 16.15 6.01
CA ARG A 120 3.54 15.62 6.00
C ARG A 120 3.58 14.23 6.61
N ILE A 121 4.58 13.46 6.22
CA ILE A 121 4.95 12.20 6.87
C ILE A 121 6.39 12.26 7.33
N LYS A 122 6.67 11.56 8.44
CA LYS A 122 8.01 11.32 8.93
C LYS A 122 8.46 9.93 8.48
N ILE A 123 9.61 9.89 7.80
CA ILE A 123 10.23 8.66 7.29
C ILE A 123 11.25 8.15 8.31
N GLN A 124 11.20 6.87 8.61
CA GLN A 124 12.14 6.23 9.53
C GLN A 124 13.52 6.11 8.90
N LYS A 125 14.54 6.68 9.57
CA LYS A 125 15.95 6.59 9.11
C LYS A 125 16.39 5.14 9.01
N GLY A 126 17.02 4.80 7.90
CA GLY A 126 17.46 3.44 7.61
C GLY A 126 16.39 2.53 7.02
N SER A 127 15.15 3.00 6.88
CA SER A 127 14.12 2.25 6.17
C SER A 127 14.36 2.25 4.66
N PRO A 128 13.78 1.30 3.90
CA PRO A 128 13.86 1.31 2.45
C PRO A 128 13.38 2.62 1.81
N LEU A 129 12.30 3.19 2.31
CA LEU A 129 11.79 4.47 1.80
C LEU A 129 12.80 5.60 2.03
N TYR A 130 13.44 5.65 3.22
CA TYR A 130 14.49 6.62 3.50
C TYR A 130 15.67 6.50 2.52
N MET A 131 16.08 5.26 2.20
CA MET A 131 17.22 5.02 1.31
C MET A 131 16.96 5.49 -0.13
N ILE A 132 15.73 5.41 -0.62
CA ILE A 132 15.36 5.84 -1.98
C ILE A 132 14.98 7.31 -2.07
N VAL A 133 14.43 7.90 -1.00
CA VAL A 133 14.02 9.32 -0.97
C VAL A 133 15.17 10.23 -0.54
N GLY A 134 16.01 9.79 0.41
CA GLY A 134 17.15 10.54 0.92
C GLY A 134 16.79 11.64 1.93
N ASP A 135 15.53 11.69 2.39
CA ASP A 135 15.04 12.67 3.37
C ASP A 135 14.19 11.97 4.44
N ASP A 136 14.14 12.52 5.65
CA ASP A 136 13.36 11.98 6.75
C ASP A 136 11.94 12.58 6.86
N GLU A 137 11.57 13.46 5.95
CA GLU A 137 10.21 14.02 5.81
C GLU A 137 9.84 14.26 4.34
N THR A 138 8.56 14.09 4.02
CA THR A 138 7.99 14.51 2.73
C THR A 138 6.51 14.87 2.88
N GLY A 139 5.98 15.66 1.94
CA GLY A 139 4.55 15.91 1.84
C GLY A 139 3.88 14.87 0.96
N ILE A 140 2.67 14.44 1.33
CA ILE A 140 1.88 13.46 0.59
C ILE A 140 0.45 13.94 0.35
N ASN A 141 -0.21 13.38 -0.67
CA ASN A 141 -1.66 13.46 -0.78
C ASN A 141 -2.31 12.46 0.20
N SER A 142 -3.61 12.59 0.47
CA SER A 142 -4.29 11.71 1.41
C SER A 142 -5.76 11.54 0.98
N LEU A 143 -6.08 10.38 0.43
CA LEU A 143 -7.36 10.08 -0.21
C LEU A 143 -8.01 8.83 0.38
N HIS A 144 -7.84 8.60 1.67
CA HIS A 144 -8.34 7.41 2.33
C HIS A 144 -9.06 7.75 3.63
N HIS A 145 -10.13 7.03 3.95
CA HIS A 145 -10.80 7.13 5.23
C HIS A 145 -10.55 5.91 6.11
N GLN A 146 -10.10 4.79 5.52
CA GLN A 146 -9.58 3.65 6.27
C GLN A 146 -8.06 3.78 6.49
N GLY A 147 -7.53 3.14 7.52
CA GLY A 147 -6.09 3.13 7.81
C GLY A 147 -5.68 1.95 8.68
N VAL A 148 -4.39 1.70 8.77
CA VAL A 148 -3.85 0.62 9.61
C VAL A 148 -4.12 0.92 11.09
N LYS A 149 -4.77 -0.05 11.79
CA LYS A 149 -5.01 -0.02 13.23
C LYS A 149 -3.94 -0.83 13.96
N ASP A 150 -3.89 -2.13 13.69
CA ASP A 150 -2.82 -2.99 14.15
C ASP A 150 -1.99 -3.47 12.95
N LEU A 151 -0.69 -3.31 13.03
CA LEU A 151 0.21 -3.73 11.95
C LEU A 151 0.36 -5.25 11.95
N GLY A 152 0.31 -5.85 10.75
CA GLY A 152 0.49 -7.27 10.54
C GLY A 152 1.87 -7.78 10.92
N LYS A 153 1.99 -9.08 11.16
CA LYS A 153 3.25 -9.72 11.56
C LYS A 153 4.33 -9.56 10.51
N ASN A 154 5.57 -9.34 10.96
CA ASN A 154 6.76 -9.16 10.10
C ASN A 154 6.70 -7.91 9.19
N LEU A 155 5.69 -7.08 9.33
CA LEU A 155 5.66 -5.77 8.70
C LEU A 155 6.31 -4.73 9.61
N VAL A 156 7.04 -3.79 9.01
CA VAL A 156 7.75 -2.72 9.72
C VAL A 156 7.31 -1.37 9.17
N VAL A 157 6.90 -0.47 10.06
CA VAL A 157 6.54 0.91 9.68
C VAL A 157 7.77 1.63 9.15
N GLN A 158 7.65 2.26 7.99
CA GLN A 158 8.71 3.10 7.42
C GLN A 158 8.32 4.58 7.33
N ALA A 159 7.02 4.91 7.39
CA ALA A 159 6.59 6.30 7.49
C ALA A 159 5.26 6.41 8.24
N SER A 160 5.09 7.53 8.97
CA SER A 160 3.87 7.85 9.71
C SER A 160 3.52 9.32 9.59
N ALA A 161 2.22 9.63 9.61
CA ALA A 161 1.71 10.97 9.77
C ALA A 161 2.02 11.53 11.19
N PRO A 162 1.93 12.84 11.43
CA PRO A 162 2.23 13.45 12.73
C PRO A 162 1.33 12.97 13.87
N ASP A 163 0.13 12.48 13.57
CA ASP A 163 -0.79 11.88 14.54
C ASP A 163 -0.47 10.42 14.87
N GLY A 164 0.52 9.83 14.20
CA GLY A 164 0.93 8.45 14.37
C GLY A 164 0.24 7.46 13.42
N MET A 165 -0.67 7.90 12.55
CA MET A 165 -1.24 7.03 11.53
C MET A 165 -0.14 6.46 10.63
N VAL A 166 -0.18 5.16 10.41
CA VAL A 166 0.78 4.47 9.53
C VAL A 166 0.48 4.82 8.08
N GLU A 167 1.45 5.42 7.42
CA GLU A 167 1.34 5.83 6.02
C GLU A 167 2.16 4.94 5.08
N SER A 168 3.17 4.25 5.60
CA SER A 168 3.93 3.30 4.82
C SER A 168 4.57 2.25 5.69
N PHE A 169 4.67 1.03 5.14
CA PHE A 169 5.35 -0.10 5.76
C PHE A 169 5.95 -1.03 4.71
N TYR A 170 6.82 -1.91 5.14
CA TYR A 170 7.46 -2.92 4.29
C TYR A 170 7.54 -4.26 5.03
N LEU A 171 7.77 -5.33 4.28
CA LEU A 171 8.10 -6.64 4.86
C LEU A 171 9.60 -6.66 5.19
N ASP A 172 9.94 -6.95 6.44
CA ASP A 172 11.33 -7.13 6.88
C ASP A 172 11.84 -8.50 6.45
N SER A 173 12.37 -8.56 5.24
CA SER A 173 12.84 -9.80 4.61
C SER A 173 13.89 -9.48 3.55
N ASP A 174 14.98 -10.23 3.56
CA ASP A 174 16.01 -10.16 2.52
C ASP A 174 15.60 -10.93 1.23
N GLU A 175 14.62 -11.84 1.33
CA GLU A 175 14.21 -12.72 0.25
C GLU A 175 12.98 -12.22 -0.52
N GLN A 176 12.18 -11.35 0.10
CA GLN A 176 10.91 -10.90 -0.45
C GLN A 176 10.79 -9.39 -0.45
N TYR A 177 10.82 -8.79 -1.64
CA TYR A 177 10.49 -7.37 -1.77
C TYR A 177 8.99 -7.15 -1.62
N LEU A 178 8.59 -6.35 -0.63
CA LEU A 178 7.23 -5.85 -0.45
C LEU A 178 7.27 -4.44 0.12
N ARG A 179 6.66 -3.49 -0.60
CA ARG A 179 6.51 -2.08 -0.19
C ARG A 179 5.05 -1.68 -0.25
N ALA A 180 4.59 -1.00 0.77
CA ALA A 180 3.20 -0.59 0.94
C ALA A 180 3.09 0.88 1.32
N TYR A 181 2.25 1.62 0.62
CA TYR A 181 2.03 3.05 0.77
C TYR A 181 0.54 3.33 0.89
N GLN A 182 0.14 4.09 1.89
CA GLN A 182 -1.27 4.42 2.11
C GLN A 182 -1.73 5.57 1.21
N TRP A 183 -0.84 6.50 0.89
CA TRP A 183 -1.13 7.59 -0.05
C TRP A 183 -1.05 7.13 -1.51
N HIS A 184 -1.30 8.04 -2.44
CA HIS A 184 -1.30 7.80 -3.87
C HIS A 184 -0.11 8.50 -4.56
N PRO A 185 1.09 7.91 -4.59
CA PRO A 185 2.24 8.50 -5.27
C PRO A 185 1.98 8.74 -6.76
N GLU A 186 1.14 7.93 -7.40
CA GLU A 186 0.80 8.04 -8.82
C GLU A 186 0.09 9.35 -9.18
N PHE A 187 -0.52 10.04 -8.22
CA PHE A 187 -1.15 11.35 -8.42
C PHE A 187 -0.21 12.52 -8.17
N GLN A 188 1.00 12.28 -7.71
CA GLN A 188 1.96 13.32 -7.45
C GLN A 188 2.78 13.59 -8.73
N ASP A 189 2.39 14.59 -9.53
CA ASP A 189 3.14 14.98 -10.72
C ASP A 189 4.50 15.60 -10.36
N ASP A 190 5.53 15.31 -11.19
CA ASP A 190 6.91 15.80 -11.05
C ASP A 190 7.52 15.60 -9.64
N ASN A 191 7.16 14.51 -8.95
CA ASN A 191 7.58 14.23 -7.60
C ASN A 191 8.72 13.18 -7.58
N LEU A 192 9.88 13.59 -7.07
CA LEU A 192 11.03 12.70 -6.91
C LEU A 192 10.70 11.45 -6.07
N VAL A 193 9.79 11.57 -5.09
CA VAL A 193 9.35 10.44 -4.25
C VAL A 193 8.60 9.40 -5.06
N LYS A 194 7.66 9.84 -5.94
CA LYS A 194 6.97 8.93 -6.87
C LYS A 194 7.95 8.20 -7.76
N ASP A 195 8.84 8.95 -8.39
CA ASP A 195 9.81 8.38 -9.33
C ASP A 195 10.76 7.41 -8.62
N ALA A 196 11.18 7.72 -7.39
CA ALA A 196 11.99 6.83 -6.56
C ALA A 196 11.25 5.53 -6.23
N ILE A 197 9.99 5.60 -5.77
CA ILE A 197 9.14 4.42 -5.44
C ILE A 197 8.95 3.53 -6.68
N VAL A 198 8.58 4.13 -7.81
CA VAL A 198 8.32 3.37 -9.05
C VAL A 198 9.62 2.74 -9.59
N THR A 199 10.72 3.49 -9.56
CA THR A 199 12.02 2.99 -10.03
C THR A 199 12.52 1.86 -9.15
N ASP A 200 12.41 1.96 -7.82
CA ASP A 200 12.76 0.91 -6.86
C ASP A 200 12.01 -0.38 -7.18
N PHE A 201 10.69 -0.32 -7.30
CA PHE A 201 9.87 -1.49 -7.64
C PHE A 201 10.19 -2.09 -9.01
N LEU A 202 10.36 -1.27 -10.04
CA LEU A 202 10.68 -1.77 -11.38
C LEU A 202 12.09 -2.39 -11.45
N SER A 203 13.05 -1.85 -10.70
CA SER A 203 14.39 -2.42 -10.58
C SER A 203 14.34 -3.81 -9.96
N GLU A 204 13.57 -4.01 -8.89
CA GLU A 204 13.37 -5.32 -8.27
C GLU A 204 12.67 -6.31 -9.20
N CYS A 205 11.69 -5.86 -9.99
CA CYS A 205 11.07 -6.69 -11.03
C CYS A 205 12.08 -7.18 -12.07
N LEU A 206 13.00 -6.31 -12.51
CA LEU A 206 14.06 -6.66 -13.45
C LEU A 206 15.05 -7.67 -12.85
N ILE A 207 15.50 -7.44 -11.61
CA ILE A 207 16.38 -8.35 -10.87
C ILE A 207 15.73 -9.72 -10.72
N ASN A 208 14.44 -9.77 -10.31
CA ASN A 208 13.69 -11.03 -10.16
C ASN A 208 13.58 -11.79 -11.49
N ARG A 209 13.43 -11.08 -12.60
CA ARG A 209 13.39 -11.65 -13.94
C ARG A 209 14.74 -12.27 -14.35
N GLU A 210 15.84 -11.54 -14.14
CA GLU A 210 17.19 -12.00 -14.50
C GLU A 210 17.61 -13.23 -13.70
N ASN A 211 17.23 -13.31 -12.42
CA ASN A 211 17.53 -14.46 -11.55
C ASN A 211 16.76 -15.75 -11.94
N LYS A 212 15.80 -15.68 -12.89
CA LYS A 212 15.03 -16.83 -13.39
C LYS A 212 15.48 -17.35 -14.75
N LEU A 213 16.42 -16.65 -15.38
CA LEU A 213 17.05 -17.04 -16.65
C LEU A 213 18.33 -17.83 -16.41
#